data_9a33a3cd6c6d887830bff86017be3232
#
_entry.id   9a33a3cd6c6d887830bff86017be3232
#
_cell.length_a   1.000
_cell.length_b   1.000
_cell.length_c   1.000
_cell.angle_alpha   90.00
_cell.angle_beta   90.00
_cell.angle_gamma   90.00
#
_symmetry.space_group_name_H-M   'P 1'
#
loop_
_entity.id
_entity.type
_entity.pdbx_description
1 polymer ?
#
loop_
_entity_poly.entity_id
_entity_poly.type
_entity_poly.pdbx_seq_one_letter_code
_entity_poly.pdbx_strand_id
1 'polypeptide(L)'
;MEKKILIRENIAEYMQQLRNWTEEVKDTGLEEMAAFFRARLDGYEEHMSLWSRAYKYMGTLVPENVESLLDLGCGTGLELDEILQGRSKLEVTGIDLSEDMLGRLSAKHPQVHTIRADYFRYDFGKEIYDMVVSFESLHHFKPEKKLGLYRKIYNALKTGGIFIEADYIACCEDEEKLLMNLCDAKREKEGIEEEVFVHFDTPLTAEHEMELLETAGFSRVEMIECIDGAVFIRAEKEVL
;
A
#
# COMPACT_ATOMS: atom_id res chain seq x y z
N MET A 1 10.85 3.45 -27.20
CA MET A 1 9.79 4.34 -26.73
C MET A 1 9.34 3.75 -25.41
N GLU A 2 9.56 4.46 -24.32
CA GLU A 2 9.01 4.05 -23.03
C GLU A 2 7.48 4.02 -23.13
N LYS A 3 6.86 2.96 -22.65
CA LYS A 3 5.39 2.83 -22.56
C LYS A 3 4.93 3.86 -21.53
N LYS A 4 4.23 4.90 -21.96
CA LYS A 4 3.63 5.84 -21.01
C LYS A 4 2.51 5.10 -20.27
N ILE A 5 2.68 4.88 -18.96
CA ILE A 5 1.66 4.29 -18.11
C ILE A 5 0.63 5.38 -17.81
N LEU A 6 -0.62 5.08 -18.05
CA LEU A 6 -1.73 5.99 -17.82
C LEU A 6 -2.44 5.59 -16.53
N ILE A 7 -2.40 6.47 -15.53
CA ILE A 7 -3.06 6.24 -14.24
C ILE A 7 -4.57 6.45 -14.39
N ARG A 8 -4.98 7.48 -15.13
CA ARG A 8 -6.41 7.82 -15.30
C ARG A 8 -6.66 8.51 -16.65
N GLU A 9 -7.77 8.16 -17.27
CA GLU A 9 -8.30 8.87 -18.44
C GLU A 9 -9.14 10.07 -18.00
N ASN A 10 -9.30 11.06 -18.88
CA ASN A 10 -10.21 12.22 -18.67
C ASN A 10 -10.00 12.94 -17.35
N ILE A 11 -8.74 13.25 -17.00
CA ILE A 11 -8.37 13.87 -15.71
C ILE A 11 -9.24 15.08 -15.36
N ALA A 12 -9.58 15.96 -16.33
CA ALA A 12 -10.38 17.15 -16.06
C ALA A 12 -11.82 16.83 -15.58
N GLU A 13 -12.45 15.83 -16.20
CA GLU A 13 -13.78 15.37 -15.81
C GLU A 13 -13.73 14.70 -14.44
N TYR A 14 -12.76 13.83 -14.24
CA TYR A 14 -12.51 13.16 -12.96
C TYR A 14 -12.32 14.19 -11.82
N MET A 15 -11.46 15.19 -12.01
CA MET A 15 -11.21 16.22 -11.01
C MET A 15 -12.46 17.06 -10.69
N GLN A 16 -13.33 17.26 -11.68
CA GLN A 16 -14.61 17.93 -11.41
C GLN A 16 -15.53 17.04 -10.55
N GLN A 17 -15.60 15.75 -10.83
CA GLN A 17 -16.38 14.79 -10.02
C GLN A 17 -15.79 14.67 -8.60
N LEU A 18 -14.48 14.61 -8.48
CA LEU A 18 -13.79 14.56 -7.19
C LEU A 18 -14.08 15.81 -6.34
N ARG A 19 -14.02 17.03 -6.93
CA ARG A 19 -14.38 18.27 -6.23
C ARG A 19 -15.83 18.27 -5.76
N ASN A 20 -16.76 17.77 -6.56
CA ASN A 20 -18.15 17.66 -6.15
C ASN A 20 -18.29 16.69 -4.96
N TRP A 21 -17.65 15.52 -5.04
CA TRP A 21 -17.62 14.54 -3.96
C TRP A 21 -17.02 15.12 -2.67
N THR A 22 -15.91 15.88 -2.75
CA THR A 22 -15.30 16.51 -1.56
C THR A 22 -16.25 17.49 -0.87
N GLU A 23 -17.09 18.23 -1.62
CA GLU A 23 -18.13 19.08 -1.05
C GLU A 23 -19.24 18.30 -0.35
N GLU A 24 -19.61 17.13 -0.89
CA GLU A 24 -20.63 16.27 -0.29
C GLU A 24 -20.14 15.63 1.03
N VAL A 25 -18.86 15.25 1.10
CA VAL A 25 -18.30 14.52 2.26
C VAL A 25 -17.57 15.41 3.28
N LYS A 26 -17.43 16.71 3.03
CA LYS A 26 -16.66 17.61 3.91
C LYS A 26 -17.14 17.64 5.37
N ASP A 27 -18.42 17.36 5.60
CA ASP A 27 -19.03 17.35 6.93
C ASP A 27 -19.24 15.94 7.51
N THR A 28 -18.86 14.87 6.78
CA THR A 28 -18.86 13.52 7.33
C THR A 28 -17.66 13.33 8.27
N GLY A 29 -17.84 12.54 9.33
CA GLY A 29 -16.76 12.20 10.27
C GLY A 29 -15.69 11.32 9.65
N LEU A 30 -14.49 11.34 10.25
CA LEU A 30 -13.42 10.37 9.97
C LEU A 30 -13.62 9.11 10.81
N GLU A 31 -13.47 7.94 10.20
CA GLU A 31 -13.50 6.67 10.92
C GLU A 31 -12.05 6.24 11.27
N GLU A 32 -11.85 5.74 12.48
CA GLU A 32 -10.60 5.09 12.87
C GLU A 32 -10.41 3.83 12.01
N MET A 33 -9.18 3.64 11.48
CA MET A 33 -8.88 2.66 10.44
C MET A 33 -9.25 1.22 10.84
N ALA A 34 -8.89 0.78 12.04
CA ALA A 34 -9.20 -0.58 12.49
C ALA A 34 -10.71 -0.79 12.69
N ALA A 35 -11.44 0.26 13.12
CA ALA A 35 -12.89 0.22 13.24
C ALA A 35 -13.58 0.15 11.86
N PHE A 36 -13.07 0.91 10.88
CA PHE A 36 -13.56 0.90 9.50
C PHE A 36 -13.50 -0.50 8.89
N PHE A 37 -12.34 -1.14 8.94
CA PHE A 37 -12.15 -2.48 8.35
C PHE A 37 -12.93 -3.56 9.10
N ARG A 38 -13.01 -3.47 10.45
CA ARG A 38 -13.81 -4.41 11.24
C ARG A 38 -15.29 -4.37 10.85
N ALA A 39 -15.84 -3.17 10.67
CA ALA A 39 -17.25 -3.01 10.31
C ALA A 39 -17.58 -3.56 8.90
N ARG A 40 -16.59 -3.67 8.02
CA ARG A 40 -16.76 -4.08 6.61
C ARG A 40 -16.19 -5.47 6.30
N LEU A 41 -15.71 -6.17 7.29
CA LEU A 41 -14.98 -7.44 7.13
C LEU A 41 -15.76 -8.49 6.32
N ASP A 42 -17.07 -8.62 6.53
CA ASP A 42 -17.87 -9.66 5.85
C ASP A 42 -18.07 -9.41 4.34
N GLY A 43 -18.04 -8.16 3.89
CA GLY A 43 -18.11 -7.78 2.48
C GLY A 43 -16.75 -7.42 1.86
N TYR A 44 -15.67 -7.49 2.64
CA TYR A 44 -14.36 -6.98 2.25
C TYR A 44 -13.82 -7.65 0.99
N GLU A 45 -13.74 -8.97 0.96
CA GLU A 45 -13.17 -9.69 -0.18
C GLU A 45 -14.02 -9.56 -1.46
N GLU A 46 -15.35 -9.44 -1.33
CA GLU A 46 -16.23 -9.16 -2.47
C GLU A 46 -15.94 -7.76 -3.04
N HIS A 47 -15.83 -6.75 -2.19
CA HIS A 47 -15.47 -5.39 -2.59
C HIS A 47 -14.08 -5.36 -3.25
N MET A 48 -13.10 -5.99 -2.64
CA MET A 48 -11.72 -6.03 -3.13
C MET A 48 -11.54 -6.90 -4.39
N SER A 49 -12.56 -7.66 -4.82
CA SER A 49 -12.50 -8.42 -6.07
C SER A 49 -12.34 -7.56 -7.33
N LEU A 50 -12.61 -6.26 -7.24
CA LEU A 50 -12.35 -5.27 -8.28
C LEU A 50 -10.88 -5.24 -8.71
N TRP A 51 -9.96 -5.54 -7.80
CA TRP A 51 -8.51 -5.60 -8.05
C TRP A 51 -7.97 -6.98 -8.43
N SER A 52 -8.85 -7.91 -8.83
CA SER A 52 -8.46 -9.31 -9.09
C SER A 52 -7.36 -9.47 -10.15
N ARG A 53 -7.28 -8.59 -11.16
CA ARG A 53 -6.19 -8.60 -12.16
C ARG A 53 -4.90 -8.04 -11.57
N ALA A 54 -4.99 -7.04 -10.70
CA ALA A 54 -3.86 -6.45 -10.01
C ALA A 54 -3.20 -7.46 -9.05
N TYR A 55 -3.99 -8.24 -8.28
CA TYR A 55 -3.47 -9.34 -7.45
C TYR A 55 -2.72 -10.38 -8.28
N LYS A 56 -3.30 -10.83 -9.40
CA LYS A 56 -2.63 -11.76 -10.31
C LYS A 56 -1.31 -11.21 -10.84
N TYR A 57 -1.30 -9.93 -11.20
CA TYR A 57 -0.08 -9.28 -11.66
C TYR A 57 0.97 -9.21 -10.54
N MET A 58 0.59 -8.88 -9.28
CA MET A 58 1.49 -8.92 -8.13
C MET A 58 2.17 -10.29 -8.00
N GLY A 59 1.41 -11.38 -8.14
CA GLY A 59 1.96 -12.75 -8.12
C GLY A 59 3.03 -12.99 -9.19
N THR A 60 2.90 -12.36 -10.38
CA THR A 60 3.90 -12.48 -11.46
C THR A 60 5.18 -11.68 -11.21
N LEU A 61 5.12 -10.68 -10.33
CA LEU A 61 6.27 -9.81 -10.02
C LEU A 61 7.23 -10.43 -9.00
N VAL A 62 6.83 -11.50 -8.32
CA VAL A 62 7.69 -12.20 -7.34
C VAL A 62 8.62 -13.16 -8.08
N PRO A 63 9.95 -12.92 -8.14
CA PRO A 63 10.90 -13.81 -8.79
C PRO A 63 10.94 -15.21 -8.15
N GLU A 64 11.32 -16.24 -8.92
CA GLU A 64 11.37 -17.62 -8.44
C GLU A 64 12.43 -17.87 -7.35
N ASN A 65 13.48 -17.04 -7.33
CA ASN A 65 14.57 -17.11 -6.38
C ASN A 65 14.30 -16.36 -5.07
N VAL A 66 13.15 -15.73 -4.90
CA VAL A 66 12.73 -15.12 -3.63
C VAL A 66 12.36 -16.21 -2.65
N GLU A 67 13.05 -16.24 -1.50
CA GLU A 67 12.84 -17.21 -0.44
C GLU A 67 12.12 -16.59 0.79
N SER A 68 12.27 -15.29 1.00
CA SER A 68 11.69 -14.56 2.14
C SER A 68 10.96 -13.29 1.69
N LEU A 69 9.69 -13.16 2.07
CA LEU A 69 8.82 -12.06 1.69
C LEU A 69 8.14 -11.46 2.93
N LEU A 70 8.13 -10.13 3.01
CA LEU A 70 7.35 -9.37 3.98
C LEU A 70 6.19 -8.67 3.26
N ASP A 71 4.99 -8.82 3.80
CA ASP A 71 3.77 -8.20 3.30
C ASP A 71 3.23 -7.19 4.33
N LEU A 72 3.16 -5.92 3.93
CA LEU A 72 2.77 -4.79 4.78
C LEU A 72 1.32 -4.38 4.52
N GLY A 73 0.49 -4.48 5.54
CA GLY A 73 -0.95 -4.29 5.44
C GLY A 73 -1.62 -5.48 4.74
N CYS A 74 -1.16 -6.70 5.06
CA CYS A 74 -1.53 -7.91 4.36
C CYS A 74 -3.03 -8.28 4.42
N GLY A 75 -3.82 -7.62 5.27
CA GLY A 75 -5.25 -7.83 5.38
C GLY A 75 -5.66 -9.29 5.47
N THR A 76 -6.55 -9.74 4.56
CA THR A 76 -6.96 -11.14 4.42
C THR A 76 -6.08 -11.94 3.45
N GLY A 77 -5.01 -11.31 2.89
CA GLY A 77 -4.02 -11.95 2.01
C GLY A 77 -4.51 -12.22 0.59
N LEU A 78 -5.23 -11.29 -0.03
CA LEU A 78 -5.73 -11.46 -1.40
C LEU A 78 -4.60 -11.50 -2.43
N GLU A 79 -3.56 -10.68 -2.26
CA GLU A 79 -2.32 -10.74 -3.03
C GLU A 79 -1.55 -12.01 -2.75
N LEU A 80 -1.56 -12.51 -1.51
CA LEU A 80 -0.90 -13.75 -1.13
C LEU A 80 -1.58 -14.98 -1.74
N ASP A 81 -2.89 -14.93 -2.04
CA ASP A 81 -3.61 -15.98 -2.78
C ASP A 81 -2.94 -16.24 -4.13
N GLU A 82 -2.40 -15.19 -4.79
CA GLU A 82 -1.71 -15.29 -6.07
C GLU A 82 -0.19 -15.49 -5.92
N ILE A 83 0.44 -14.82 -4.97
CA ILE A 83 1.89 -14.92 -4.71
C ILE A 83 2.28 -16.36 -4.31
N LEU A 84 1.48 -17.03 -3.49
CA LEU A 84 1.78 -18.35 -2.95
C LEU A 84 1.51 -19.51 -3.93
N GLN A 85 0.88 -19.25 -5.08
CA GLN A 85 0.61 -20.31 -6.06
C GLN A 85 1.90 -20.98 -6.54
N GLY A 86 2.03 -22.27 -6.25
CA GLY A 86 3.19 -23.06 -6.63
C GLY A 86 4.49 -22.79 -5.86
N ARG A 87 4.47 -21.94 -4.83
CA ARG A 87 5.67 -21.47 -4.08
C ARG A 87 5.74 -22.06 -2.66
N SER A 88 5.81 -23.36 -2.54
CA SER A 88 5.79 -24.05 -1.23
C SER A 88 6.99 -23.77 -0.32
N LYS A 89 8.06 -23.16 -0.85
CA LYS A 89 9.28 -22.83 -0.10
C LYS A 89 9.38 -21.35 0.28
N LEU A 90 8.47 -20.51 -0.20
CA LEU A 90 8.47 -19.10 0.11
C LEU A 90 8.03 -18.87 1.56
N GLU A 91 8.92 -18.32 2.36
CA GLU A 91 8.64 -17.89 3.73
C GLU A 91 8.00 -16.50 3.70
N VAL A 92 6.75 -16.41 4.12
CA VAL A 92 5.98 -15.15 4.13
C VAL A 92 5.70 -14.71 5.54
N THR A 93 6.02 -13.44 5.83
CA THR A 93 5.58 -12.72 7.03
C THR A 93 4.57 -11.65 6.62
N GLY A 94 3.36 -11.71 7.15
CA GLY A 94 2.32 -10.69 6.94
C GLY A 94 2.12 -9.84 8.20
N ILE A 95 2.10 -8.53 8.05
CA ILE A 95 1.86 -7.58 9.14
C ILE A 95 0.57 -6.80 8.87
N ASP A 96 -0.32 -6.78 9.85
CA ASP A 96 -1.55 -5.97 9.83
C ASP A 96 -1.94 -5.52 11.25
N LEU A 97 -2.70 -4.44 11.35
CA LEU A 97 -3.26 -3.95 12.62
C LEU A 97 -4.48 -4.77 13.06
N SER A 98 -5.22 -5.32 12.11
CA SER A 98 -6.50 -5.98 12.33
C SER A 98 -6.33 -7.46 12.66
N GLU A 99 -6.63 -7.83 13.90
CA GLU A 99 -6.66 -9.23 14.33
C GLU A 99 -7.67 -10.07 13.52
N ASP A 100 -8.82 -9.47 13.18
CA ASP A 100 -9.87 -10.14 12.43
C ASP A 100 -9.44 -10.45 10.98
N MET A 101 -8.72 -9.51 10.33
CA MET A 101 -8.12 -9.73 9.01
C MET A 101 -7.07 -10.84 9.06
N LEU A 102 -6.14 -10.76 10.00
CA LEU A 102 -5.10 -11.78 10.20
C LEU A 102 -5.69 -13.15 10.53
N GLY A 103 -6.80 -13.20 11.24
CA GLY A 103 -7.53 -14.45 11.49
C GLY A 103 -8.03 -15.11 10.21
N ARG A 104 -8.54 -14.34 9.25
CA ARG A 104 -8.94 -14.85 7.92
C ARG A 104 -7.73 -15.28 7.09
N LEU A 105 -6.66 -14.49 7.08
CA LEU A 105 -5.41 -14.85 6.42
C LEU A 105 -4.85 -16.17 6.96
N SER A 106 -4.73 -16.31 8.28
CA SER A 106 -4.20 -17.54 8.90
C SER A 106 -5.08 -18.77 8.63
N ALA A 107 -6.38 -18.59 8.47
CA ALA A 107 -7.29 -19.69 8.10
C ALA A 107 -7.10 -20.13 6.64
N LYS A 108 -6.83 -19.21 5.71
CA LYS A 108 -6.55 -19.49 4.30
C LYS A 108 -5.12 -20.03 4.08
N HIS A 109 -4.15 -19.40 4.72
CA HIS A 109 -2.72 -19.63 4.55
C HIS A 109 -2.03 -19.89 5.88
N PRO A 110 -2.23 -21.06 6.52
CA PRO A 110 -1.65 -21.36 7.84
C PRO A 110 -0.11 -21.40 7.85
N GLN A 111 0.54 -21.41 6.68
CA GLN A 111 1.98 -21.34 6.54
C GLN A 111 2.53 -19.89 6.62
N VAL A 112 1.69 -18.88 6.51
CA VAL A 112 2.10 -17.48 6.62
C VAL A 112 2.30 -17.11 8.08
N HIS A 113 3.44 -16.53 8.41
CA HIS A 113 3.71 -15.98 9.73
C HIS A 113 3.02 -14.63 9.87
N THR A 114 1.90 -14.58 10.60
CA THR A 114 1.13 -13.35 10.80
C THR A 114 1.55 -12.62 12.06
N ILE A 115 1.70 -11.29 11.96
CA ILE A 115 2.10 -10.39 13.05
C ILE A 115 1.06 -9.28 13.16
N ARG A 116 0.39 -9.21 14.32
CA ARG A 116 -0.47 -8.07 14.64
C ARG A 116 0.37 -6.92 15.16
N ALA A 117 0.64 -5.92 14.32
CA ALA A 117 1.44 -4.77 14.71
C ALA A 117 1.17 -3.56 13.82
N ASP A 118 1.48 -2.36 14.36
CA ASP A 118 1.68 -1.16 13.59
C ASP A 118 3.03 -1.25 12.87
N TYR A 119 3.01 -1.40 11.54
CA TYR A 119 4.22 -1.54 10.73
C TYR A 119 5.10 -0.28 10.72
N PHE A 120 4.59 0.89 11.11
CA PHE A 120 5.45 2.07 11.32
C PHE A 120 6.34 1.92 12.56
N ARG A 121 5.90 1.18 13.57
CA ARG A 121 6.61 0.98 14.84
C ARG A 121 7.30 -0.36 14.97
N TYR A 122 6.80 -1.39 14.29
CA TYR A 122 7.35 -2.75 14.35
C TYR A 122 8.77 -2.78 13.73
N ASP A 123 9.72 -3.46 14.36
CA ASP A 123 11.07 -3.65 13.84
C ASP A 123 11.10 -4.82 12.84
N PHE A 124 11.35 -4.53 11.57
CA PHE A 124 11.47 -5.55 10.52
C PHE A 124 12.81 -6.29 10.55
N GLY A 125 13.75 -5.85 11.39
CA GLY A 125 15.13 -6.33 11.38
C GLY A 125 15.97 -5.71 10.24
N LYS A 126 17.11 -6.31 9.99
CA LYS A 126 18.05 -5.82 8.97
C LYS A 126 18.48 -6.93 8.03
N GLU A 127 18.35 -6.69 6.71
CA GLU A 127 18.79 -7.63 5.66
C GLU A 127 18.20 -9.05 5.80
N ILE A 128 16.89 -9.12 6.09
CA ILE A 128 16.15 -10.37 6.32
C ILE A 128 15.39 -10.82 5.08
N TYR A 129 14.76 -9.87 4.35
CA TYR A 129 13.83 -10.20 3.29
C TYR A 129 14.46 -10.02 1.91
N ASP A 130 14.15 -10.97 1.01
CA ASP A 130 14.47 -10.85 -0.41
C ASP A 130 13.51 -9.87 -1.09
N MET A 131 12.26 -9.82 -0.61
CA MET A 131 11.23 -8.97 -1.16
C MET A 131 10.30 -8.42 -0.06
N VAL A 132 9.85 -7.20 -0.26
CA VAL A 132 8.76 -6.58 0.51
C VAL A 132 7.66 -6.18 -0.45
N VAL A 133 6.41 -6.39 -0.08
CA VAL A 133 5.24 -5.97 -0.86
C VAL A 133 4.29 -5.17 0.02
N SER A 134 3.49 -4.31 -0.61
CA SER A 134 2.33 -3.65 -0.01
C SER A 134 1.27 -3.47 -1.08
N PHE A 135 0.01 -3.74 -0.75
CA PHE A 135 -1.10 -3.58 -1.68
C PHE A 135 -2.23 -2.77 -1.04
N GLU A 136 -2.62 -1.62 -1.68
CA GLU A 136 -3.71 -0.74 -1.24
C GLU A 136 -3.68 -0.42 0.27
N SER A 137 -2.50 -0.07 0.80
CA SER A 137 -2.30 0.11 2.24
C SER A 137 -1.64 1.44 2.62
N LEU A 138 -0.81 2.04 1.74
CA LEU A 138 0.02 3.17 2.11
C LEU A 138 -0.56 4.53 1.70
N HIS A 139 -1.55 4.58 0.84
CA HIS A 139 -2.21 5.81 0.38
C HIS A 139 -3.00 6.57 1.48
N HIS A 140 -3.12 6.01 2.67
CA HIS A 140 -3.74 6.67 3.83
C HIS A 140 -2.77 7.53 4.65
N PHE A 141 -1.48 7.57 4.30
CA PHE A 141 -0.45 8.15 5.15
C PHE A 141 0.30 9.29 4.49
N LYS A 142 0.64 10.30 5.30
CA LYS A 142 1.40 11.48 4.86
C LYS A 142 2.83 11.15 4.46
N PRO A 143 3.46 11.98 3.60
CA PRO A 143 4.82 11.78 3.07
C PRO A 143 5.88 11.52 4.15
N GLU A 144 5.83 12.29 5.26
CA GLU A 144 6.82 12.18 6.34
C GLU A 144 6.78 10.81 7.02
N LYS A 145 5.58 10.24 7.17
CA LYS A 145 5.36 8.92 7.75
C LYS A 145 5.81 7.82 6.79
N LYS A 146 5.47 7.95 5.51
CA LYS A 146 5.89 7.04 4.43
C LYS A 146 7.42 7.01 4.31
N LEU A 147 8.09 8.15 4.31
CA LEU A 147 9.57 8.20 4.24
C LEU A 147 10.25 7.40 5.37
N GLY A 148 9.72 7.51 6.59
CA GLY A 148 10.21 6.72 7.73
C GLY A 148 10.04 5.22 7.51
N LEU A 149 8.89 4.80 6.98
CA LEU A 149 8.60 3.40 6.64
C LEU A 149 9.50 2.89 5.51
N TYR A 150 9.68 3.65 4.44
CA TYR A 150 10.52 3.26 3.31
C TYR A 150 11.98 3.04 3.70
N ARG A 151 12.51 3.86 4.64
CA ARG A 151 13.85 3.62 5.23
C ARG A 151 13.91 2.31 6.02
N LYS A 152 12.85 1.95 6.73
CA LYS A 152 12.77 0.67 7.45
C LYS A 152 12.71 -0.51 6.47
N ILE A 153 11.90 -0.39 5.40
CA ILE A 153 11.82 -1.38 4.32
C ILE A 153 13.19 -1.56 3.67
N TYR A 154 13.85 -0.46 3.29
CA TYR A 154 15.20 -0.49 2.72
C TYR A 154 16.20 -1.23 3.61
N ASN A 155 16.18 -0.96 4.92
CA ASN A 155 17.07 -1.64 5.87
C ASN A 155 16.73 -3.14 6.03
N ALA A 156 15.47 -3.50 5.98
CA ALA A 156 15.01 -4.89 6.13
C ALA A 156 15.30 -5.75 4.90
N LEU A 157 15.37 -5.15 3.71
CA LEU A 157 15.73 -5.83 2.48
C LEU A 157 17.19 -6.23 2.48
N LYS A 158 17.48 -7.45 1.99
CA LYS A 158 18.81 -7.90 1.62
C LYS A 158 19.36 -7.05 0.46
N THR A 159 20.67 -7.06 0.28
CA THR A 159 21.30 -6.46 -0.91
C THR A 159 20.74 -7.09 -2.19
N GLY A 160 20.30 -6.27 -3.14
CA GLY A 160 19.59 -6.70 -4.35
C GLY A 160 18.11 -7.03 -4.13
N GLY A 161 17.60 -6.81 -2.91
CA GLY A 161 16.18 -7.01 -2.58
C GLY A 161 15.27 -5.98 -3.23
N ILE A 162 13.99 -6.32 -3.36
CA ILE A 162 13.00 -5.58 -4.12
C ILE A 162 11.84 -5.18 -3.21
N PHE A 163 11.39 -3.93 -3.31
CA PHE A 163 10.11 -3.49 -2.79
C PHE A 163 9.13 -3.26 -3.95
N ILE A 164 7.93 -3.79 -3.83
CA ILE A 164 6.80 -3.49 -4.74
C ILE A 164 5.68 -2.87 -3.92
N GLU A 165 5.31 -1.66 -4.27
CA GLU A 165 4.10 -1.00 -3.83
C GLU A 165 3.08 -1.05 -4.97
N ALA A 166 1.88 -1.54 -4.68
CA ALA A 166 0.74 -1.45 -5.57
C ALA A 166 -0.35 -0.68 -4.85
N ASP A 167 -0.60 0.56 -5.25
CA ASP A 167 -1.41 1.44 -4.44
C ASP A 167 -2.22 2.46 -5.25
N TYR A 168 -3.18 3.10 -4.60
CA TYR A 168 -3.87 4.27 -5.13
C TYR A 168 -2.88 5.45 -5.22
N ILE A 169 -2.58 5.87 -6.44
CA ILE A 169 -1.70 6.99 -6.75
C ILE A 169 -2.51 8.12 -7.38
N ALA A 170 -2.31 9.34 -6.92
CA ALA A 170 -2.96 10.51 -7.46
C ALA A 170 -2.59 10.74 -8.94
N CYS A 171 -3.56 10.99 -9.79
CA CYS A 171 -3.32 11.21 -11.22
C CYS A 171 -2.72 12.59 -11.53
N CYS A 172 -2.72 13.50 -10.56
CA CYS A 172 -2.12 14.83 -10.67
C CYS A 172 -1.95 15.48 -9.28
N GLU A 173 -1.10 16.52 -9.21
CA GLU A 173 -0.87 17.28 -7.97
C GLU A 173 -2.15 17.94 -7.39
N ASP A 174 -3.11 18.30 -8.24
CA ASP A 174 -4.38 18.89 -7.78
C ASP A 174 -5.20 17.88 -6.98
N GLU A 175 -5.19 16.60 -7.35
CA GLU A 175 -5.84 15.52 -6.61
C GLU A 175 -5.17 15.31 -5.25
N GLU A 176 -3.85 15.14 -5.26
CA GLU A 176 -3.03 14.99 -4.05
C GLU A 176 -3.32 16.13 -3.05
N LYS A 177 -3.20 17.39 -3.50
CA LYS A 177 -3.43 18.57 -2.66
C LYS A 177 -4.87 18.65 -2.16
N LEU A 178 -5.85 18.35 -3.00
CA LEU A 178 -7.26 18.41 -2.64
C LEU A 178 -7.61 17.43 -1.52
N LEU A 179 -7.20 16.17 -1.66
CA LEU A 179 -7.50 15.12 -0.69
C LEU A 179 -6.73 15.31 0.62
N MET A 180 -5.45 15.68 0.53
CA MET A 180 -4.64 15.99 1.71
C MET A 180 -5.25 17.13 2.53
N ASN A 181 -5.60 18.24 1.87
CA ASN A 181 -6.19 19.40 2.53
C ASN A 181 -7.55 19.07 3.17
N LEU A 182 -8.36 18.24 2.52
CA LEU A 182 -9.65 17.81 3.08
C LEU A 182 -9.45 16.93 4.31
N CYS A 183 -8.50 15.99 4.28
CA CYS A 183 -8.15 15.15 5.42
C CYS A 183 -7.70 16.02 6.62
N ASP A 184 -6.81 16.97 6.38
CA ASP A 184 -6.29 17.87 7.41
C ASP A 184 -7.40 18.73 8.02
N ALA A 185 -8.27 19.33 7.19
CA ALA A 185 -9.40 20.12 7.66
C ALA A 185 -10.39 19.31 8.53
N LYS A 186 -10.64 18.05 8.14
CA LYS A 186 -11.48 17.13 8.93
C LYS A 186 -10.83 16.79 10.28
N ARG A 187 -9.53 16.45 10.29
CA ARG A 187 -8.78 16.18 11.52
C ARG A 187 -8.81 17.35 12.47
N GLU A 188 -8.54 18.56 11.96
CA GLU A 188 -8.59 19.79 12.75
C GLU A 188 -9.98 20.02 13.35
N LYS A 189 -11.04 19.89 12.53
CA LYS A 189 -12.43 20.06 12.96
C LYS A 189 -12.85 19.10 14.06
N GLU A 190 -12.36 17.84 14.00
CA GLU A 190 -12.71 16.77 14.95
C GLU A 190 -11.71 16.63 16.09
N GLY A 191 -10.61 17.39 16.09
CA GLY A 191 -9.55 17.31 17.11
C GLY A 191 -8.83 15.97 17.13
N ILE A 192 -8.63 15.35 15.93
CA ILE A 192 -7.96 14.05 15.79
C ILE A 192 -6.46 14.26 15.68
N GLU A 193 -5.71 13.72 16.63
CA GLU A 193 -4.25 13.77 16.66
C GLU A 193 -3.61 13.02 15.48
N GLU A 194 -2.44 13.46 15.03
CA GLU A 194 -1.70 12.87 13.88
C GLU A 194 -1.36 11.38 14.05
N GLU A 195 -1.21 10.92 15.29
CA GLU A 195 -0.89 9.53 15.63
C GLU A 195 -2.08 8.58 15.45
N VAL A 196 -3.30 9.10 15.38
CA VAL A 196 -4.51 8.30 15.18
C VAL A 196 -4.62 7.95 13.70
N PHE A 197 -4.67 6.66 13.38
CA PHE A 197 -4.88 6.21 12.00
C PHE A 197 -6.36 6.30 11.65
N VAL A 198 -6.66 7.08 10.61
CA VAL A 198 -8.01 7.23 10.05
C VAL A 198 -8.05 6.66 8.64
N HIS A 199 -9.17 6.09 8.29
CA HIS A 199 -9.43 5.66 6.91
C HIS A 199 -9.86 6.88 6.09
N PHE A 200 -8.92 7.46 5.38
CA PHE A 200 -9.11 8.52 4.40
C PHE A 200 -7.95 8.50 3.41
N ASP A 201 -8.28 8.57 2.12
CA ASP A 201 -7.26 8.45 1.08
C ASP A 201 -6.53 9.79 0.90
N THR A 202 -5.22 9.74 1.03
CA THR A 202 -4.30 10.86 0.83
C THR A 202 -3.17 10.44 -0.13
N PRO A 203 -3.53 10.00 -1.37
CA PRO A 203 -2.55 9.50 -2.31
C PRO A 203 -1.56 10.58 -2.71
N LEU A 204 -0.32 10.19 -2.95
CA LEU A 204 0.68 11.04 -3.58
C LEU A 204 0.65 10.82 -5.10
N THR A 205 1.21 11.76 -5.86
CA THR A 205 1.52 11.50 -7.27
C THR A 205 2.64 10.47 -7.40
N ALA A 206 2.73 9.81 -8.54
CA ALA A 206 3.80 8.83 -8.78
C ALA A 206 5.20 9.46 -8.65
N GLU A 207 5.35 10.69 -9.10
CA GLU A 207 6.58 11.46 -8.98
C GLU A 207 6.97 11.65 -7.50
N HIS A 208 6.06 12.10 -6.66
CA HIS A 208 6.33 12.30 -5.23
C HIS A 208 6.57 10.96 -4.51
N GLU A 209 5.82 9.91 -4.85
CA GLU A 209 6.03 8.58 -4.26
C GLU A 209 7.42 8.03 -4.58
N MET A 210 7.83 8.14 -5.85
CA MET A 210 9.16 7.69 -6.28
C MET A 210 10.28 8.54 -5.65
N GLU A 211 10.11 9.87 -5.51
CA GLU A 211 11.07 10.73 -4.81
C GLU A 211 11.28 10.33 -3.34
N LEU A 212 10.21 9.92 -2.65
CA LEU A 212 10.31 9.42 -1.27
C LEU A 212 11.11 8.12 -1.19
N LEU A 213 10.87 7.20 -2.12
CA LEU A 213 11.60 5.94 -2.22
C LEU A 213 13.09 6.17 -2.51
N GLU A 214 13.42 7.05 -3.46
CA GLU A 214 14.81 7.45 -3.74
C GLU A 214 15.46 8.10 -2.51
N THR A 215 14.74 8.99 -1.82
CA THR A 215 15.20 9.64 -0.58
C THR A 215 15.41 8.63 0.57
N ALA A 216 14.67 7.52 0.55
CA ALA A 216 14.84 6.43 1.50
C ALA A 216 16.11 5.58 1.25
N GLY A 217 16.70 5.68 0.04
CA GLY A 217 17.94 5.01 -0.33
C GLY A 217 17.84 4.02 -1.49
N PHE A 218 16.66 3.81 -2.06
CA PHE A 218 16.51 2.93 -3.22
C PHE A 218 17.19 3.52 -4.46
N SER A 219 17.89 2.68 -5.22
CA SER A 219 18.73 3.12 -6.36
C SER A 219 18.03 3.05 -7.70
N ARG A 220 17.03 2.19 -7.82
CA ARG A 220 16.19 2.07 -9.01
C ARG A 220 14.74 2.10 -8.56
N VAL A 221 14.05 3.17 -8.93
CA VAL A 221 12.64 3.36 -8.63
C VAL A 221 11.90 3.61 -9.93
N GLU A 222 10.90 2.80 -10.23
CA GLU A 222 10.15 2.89 -11.48
C GLU A 222 8.67 2.54 -11.30
N MET A 223 7.80 3.29 -11.94
CA MET A 223 6.41 2.90 -12.14
C MET A 223 6.35 1.85 -13.24
N ILE A 224 5.85 0.65 -12.96
CA ILE A 224 5.93 -0.50 -13.88
C ILE A 224 4.60 -0.81 -14.56
N GLU A 225 3.46 -0.57 -13.93
CA GLU A 225 2.13 -0.78 -14.53
C GLU A 225 1.05 -0.05 -13.72
N CYS A 226 -0.16 0.07 -14.33
CA CYS A 226 -1.39 0.46 -13.65
C CYS A 226 -2.48 -0.52 -14.04
N ILE A 227 -3.05 -1.24 -13.09
CA ILE A 227 -4.04 -2.29 -13.30
C ILE A 227 -5.19 -2.11 -12.32
N ASP A 228 -6.41 -2.04 -12.82
CA ASP A 228 -7.64 -1.88 -12.03
C ASP A 228 -7.61 -0.63 -11.09
N GLY A 229 -6.78 0.37 -11.42
CA GLY A 229 -6.58 1.58 -10.62
C GLY A 229 -5.39 1.49 -9.65
N ALA A 230 -4.90 0.31 -9.32
CA ALA A 230 -3.67 0.14 -8.55
C ALA A 230 -2.45 0.43 -9.43
N VAL A 231 -1.61 1.36 -9.00
CA VAL A 231 -0.34 1.69 -9.65
C VAL A 231 0.79 0.92 -8.98
N PHE A 232 1.55 0.20 -9.79
CA PHE A 232 2.68 -0.59 -9.32
C PHE A 232 3.98 0.21 -9.44
N ILE A 233 4.62 0.44 -8.30
CA ILE A 233 5.96 1.05 -8.21
C ILE A 233 6.92 -0.01 -7.69
N ARG A 234 8.02 -0.17 -8.41
CA ARG A 234 9.12 -1.06 -8.04
C ARG A 234 10.31 -0.24 -7.56
N ALA A 235 10.90 -0.63 -6.44
CA ALA A 235 12.11 -0.04 -5.90
C ALA A 235 13.12 -1.13 -5.56
N GLU A 236 14.40 -0.96 -5.93
CA GLU A 236 15.46 -1.94 -5.71
C GLU A 236 16.52 -1.40 -4.76
N LYS A 237 16.96 -2.25 -3.82
CA LYS A 237 18.15 -2.00 -3.01
C LYS A 237 19.39 -2.41 -3.80
N GLU A 238 20.32 -1.46 -3.99
CA GLU A 238 21.51 -1.66 -4.80
C GLU A 238 22.37 -2.86 -4.35
N VAL A 239 22.96 -3.54 -5.34
CA VAL A 239 24.03 -4.51 -5.12
C VAL A 239 25.34 -3.72 -5.04
N LEU A 240 25.89 -3.57 -3.84
CA LEU A 240 27.18 -2.90 -3.59
C LEU A 240 28.35 -3.70 -4.18
#